data_163d0a06f407854e21fa0ebcb9926305
#
_entry.id   163d0a06f407854e21fa0ebcb9926305
#
_cell.length_a   1.000
_cell.length_b   1.000
_cell.length_c   1.000
_cell.angle_alpha   90.00
_cell.angle_beta   90.00
_cell.angle_gamma   90.00
#
_symmetry.space_group_name_H-M   'P 1'
#
loop_
_entity.id
_entity.type
_entity.pdbx_description
1 polymer ?
#
loop_
_entity_poly.entity_id
_entity_poly.type
_entity_poly.pdbx_seq_one_letter_code
_entity_poly.pdbx_strand_id
1 'polypeptide(L)'
;MLKTKLFSLALVAVSSVGSFAFAADKDIVDTAIGAGKFKTLAAALGAAGLVETMRGPGPFTVFAPTDEAFAKLPASAIADLLKPENKGKLTAILTHHVVKGKVMASDVVKVKGAVALDGQRIDVAVAGGAVSVDGAKVAATDIACTNGVIHIIDTVMMPATDNIPTVATKAGSFKTLLAAAQAAGLVETLSGAGPLTVFAPNDEAFAKLGTTVADLLKPENKAKLASILTYHVVAGRVYSEDAIAAKAAKTVNGSSVKITVTDKGAFVNDAKILATDIDASNGVIHVIDSVILPPAK
;
A
#
# COMPACT_ATOMS: atom_id res chain seq x y z
N MET A 1 -33.11 -43.77 49.63
CA MET A 1 -33.53 -42.39 49.33
C MET A 1 -32.63 -41.88 48.26
N LEU A 2 -33.09 -42.00 47.03
CA LEU A 2 -32.34 -41.65 45.84
C LEU A 2 -32.81 -40.25 45.36
N LYS A 3 -31.94 -39.20 45.40
CA LYS A 3 -32.29 -37.85 44.94
C LYS A 3 -31.91 -37.72 43.48
N THR A 4 -32.90 -37.78 42.61
CA THR A 4 -32.80 -37.51 41.17
C THR A 4 -32.63 -36.01 40.96
N LYS A 5 -31.47 -35.56 40.44
CA LYS A 5 -31.27 -34.18 39.97
C LYS A 5 -31.74 -34.08 38.51
N LEU A 6 -32.81 -33.32 38.28
CA LEU A 6 -33.22 -32.92 36.96
C LEU A 6 -32.22 -31.86 36.42
N PHE A 7 -31.56 -32.20 35.34
CA PHE A 7 -30.80 -31.24 34.52
C PHE A 7 -31.78 -30.59 33.53
N SER A 8 -32.03 -29.29 33.73
CA SER A 8 -32.83 -28.48 32.81
C SER A 8 -31.94 -28.12 31.63
N LEU A 9 -32.22 -28.68 30.46
CA LEU A 9 -31.52 -28.38 29.20
C LEU A 9 -32.15 -27.09 28.62
N ALA A 10 -31.46 -25.95 28.78
CA ALA A 10 -31.86 -24.71 28.17
C ALA A 10 -31.54 -24.78 26.66
N LEU A 11 -32.57 -24.91 25.84
CA LEU A 11 -32.49 -24.84 24.41
C LEU A 11 -32.26 -23.38 24.01
N VAL A 12 -31.01 -23.02 23.69
CA VAL A 12 -30.68 -21.73 23.08
C VAL A 12 -31.11 -21.79 21.62
N ALA A 13 -32.22 -21.12 21.30
CA ALA A 13 -32.66 -20.91 19.95
C ALA A 13 -31.67 -19.93 19.29
N VAL A 14 -30.75 -20.43 18.47
CA VAL A 14 -29.95 -19.64 17.55
C VAL A 14 -30.90 -19.23 16.44
N SER A 15 -31.45 -18.01 16.55
CA SER A 15 -32.13 -17.34 15.42
C SER A 15 -31.12 -17.10 14.34
N SER A 16 -31.09 -17.96 13.31
CA SER A 16 -30.42 -17.69 12.04
C SER A 16 -31.08 -16.47 11.41
N VAL A 17 -30.45 -15.30 11.57
CA VAL A 17 -30.74 -14.14 10.74
C VAL A 17 -30.29 -14.54 9.33
N GLY A 18 -31.25 -14.98 8.54
CA GLY A 18 -31.02 -15.26 7.12
C GLY A 18 -30.54 -13.98 6.47
N SER A 19 -29.30 -13.97 6.01
CA SER A 19 -28.78 -12.94 5.10
C SER A 19 -29.60 -13.08 3.80
N PHE A 20 -30.65 -12.29 3.66
CA PHE A 20 -31.27 -12.06 2.37
C PHE A 20 -30.23 -11.32 1.53
N ALA A 21 -29.50 -12.05 0.68
CA ALA A 21 -28.73 -11.47 -0.38
C ALA A 21 -29.73 -10.87 -1.38
N PHE A 22 -30.10 -9.61 -1.18
CA PHE A 22 -30.79 -8.85 -2.23
C PHE A 22 -29.81 -8.81 -3.42
N ALA A 23 -30.28 -9.29 -4.57
CA ALA A 23 -29.56 -9.07 -5.82
C ALA A 23 -29.34 -7.56 -5.96
N ALA A 24 -28.11 -7.15 -6.23
CA ALA A 24 -27.80 -5.75 -6.42
C ALA A 24 -28.44 -5.30 -7.74
N ASP A 25 -29.29 -4.28 -7.69
CA ASP A 25 -29.99 -3.73 -8.87
C ASP A 25 -29.26 -2.51 -9.45
N LYS A 26 -28.25 -1.99 -8.74
CA LYS A 26 -27.54 -0.76 -9.10
C LYS A 26 -26.03 -0.98 -9.11
N ASP A 27 -25.35 -0.23 -9.97
CA ASP A 27 -23.90 -0.17 -9.96
C ASP A 27 -23.38 0.60 -8.72
N ILE A 28 -22.06 0.64 -8.57
CA ILE A 28 -21.39 1.32 -7.45
C ILE A 28 -21.77 2.80 -7.39
N VAL A 29 -21.83 3.47 -8.54
CA VAL A 29 -22.10 4.92 -8.61
C VAL A 29 -23.55 5.21 -8.21
N ASP A 30 -24.51 4.48 -8.77
CA ASP A 30 -25.93 4.67 -8.47
C ASP A 30 -26.28 4.26 -7.04
N THR A 31 -25.59 3.23 -6.51
CA THR A 31 -25.73 2.81 -5.12
C THR A 31 -25.20 3.91 -4.18
N ALA A 32 -24.04 4.49 -4.46
CA ALA A 32 -23.47 5.58 -3.67
C ALA A 32 -24.34 6.83 -3.70
N ILE A 33 -24.80 7.25 -4.89
CA ILE A 33 -25.70 8.40 -5.04
C ILE A 33 -27.00 8.16 -4.27
N GLY A 34 -27.60 6.97 -4.39
CA GLY A 34 -28.86 6.62 -3.72
C GLY A 34 -28.77 6.59 -2.20
N ALA A 35 -27.58 6.34 -1.63
CA ALA A 35 -27.35 6.33 -0.20
C ALA A 35 -27.38 7.74 0.44
N GLY A 36 -27.24 8.81 -0.33
CA GLY A 36 -27.36 10.21 0.12
C GLY A 36 -26.21 10.70 1.03
N LYS A 37 -25.17 9.90 1.25
CA LYS A 37 -24.04 10.16 2.17
C LYS A 37 -22.70 10.39 1.44
N PHE A 38 -22.69 10.40 0.12
CA PHE A 38 -21.50 10.42 -0.73
C PHE A 38 -21.55 11.53 -1.77
N LYS A 39 -22.16 12.67 -1.44
CA LYS A 39 -22.30 13.82 -2.36
C LYS A 39 -20.93 14.35 -2.79
N THR A 40 -20.02 14.48 -1.82
CA THR A 40 -18.64 14.95 -2.08
C THR A 40 -17.85 13.96 -2.92
N LEU A 41 -17.98 12.65 -2.64
CA LEU A 41 -17.36 11.60 -3.45
C LEU A 41 -17.88 11.61 -4.90
N ALA A 42 -19.19 11.73 -5.09
CA ALA A 42 -19.80 11.79 -6.43
C ALA A 42 -19.33 13.02 -7.21
N ALA A 43 -19.25 14.20 -6.56
CA ALA A 43 -18.71 15.41 -7.16
C ALA A 43 -17.23 15.24 -7.55
N ALA A 44 -16.43 14.61 -6.67
CA ALA A 44 -15.02 14.32 -6.93
C ALA A 44 -14.83 13.36 -8.11
N LEU A 45 -15.62 12.29 -8.20
CA LEU A 45 -15.62 11.37 -9.34
C LEU A 45 -15.96 12.09 -10.65
N GLY A 46 -16.94 13.01 -10.62
CA GLY A 46 -17.29 13.86 -11.76
C GLY A 46 -16.14 14.76 -12.19
N ALA A 47 -15.50 15.47 -11.25
CA ALA A 47 -14.37 16.36 -11.51
C ALA A 47 -13.14 15.61 -12.07
N ALA A 48 -12.90 14.39 -11.56
CA ALA A 48 -11.82 13.52 -12.06
C ALA A 48 -12.15 12.88 -13.42
N GLY A 49 -13.41 12.85 -13.84
CA GLY A 49 -13.85 12.14 -15.05
C GLY A 49 -13.87 10.63 -14.89
N LEU A 50 -14.03 10.11 -13.67
CA LEU A 50 -13.98 8.68 -13.35
C LEU A 50 -15.35 8.02 -13.26
N VAL A 51 -16.45 8.75 -13.44
CA VAL A 51 -17.81 8.22 -13.30
C VAL A 51 -18.02 7.01 -14.22
N GLU A 52 -17.72 7.13 -15.51
CA GLU A 52 -17.90 6.04 -16.48
C GLU A 52 -16.96 4.86 -16.20
N THR A 53 -15.75 5.12 -15.70
CA THR A 53 -14.84 4.06 -15.27
C THR A 53 -15.42 3.25 -14.12
N MET A 54 -16.06 3.92 -13.16
CA MET A 54 -16.68 3.28 -11.99
C MET A 54 -18.03 2.61 -12.31
N ARG A 55 -18.68 2.99 -13.42
CA ARG A 55 -19.84 2.29 -13.99
C ARG A 55 -19.45 1.07 -14.84
N GLY A 56 -18.17 0.92 -15.16
CA GLY A 56 -17.65 -0.15 -15.98
C GLY A 56 -17.90 -1.55 -15.41
N PRO A 57 -17.52 -2.59 -16.16
CA PRO A 57 -17.92 -3.98 -15.88
C PRO A 57 -17.31 -4.60 -14.63
N GLY A 58 -16.43 -3.93 -13.91
CA GLY A 58 -15.87 -4.44 -12.66
C GLY A 58 -15.32 -5.89 -12.72
N PRO A 59 -15.34 -6.67 -11.65
CA PRO A 59 -15.75 -6.25 -10.30
C PRO A 59 -14.76 -5.32 -9.61
N PHE A 60 -15.30 -4.39 -8.82
CA PHE A 60 -14.53 -3.46 -8.01
C PHE A 60 -14.90 -3.57 -6.52
N THR A 61 -13.94 -3.29 -5.66
CA THR A 61 -14.17 -3.02 -4.24
C THR A 61 -13.86 -1.56 -4.00
N VAL A 62 -14.83 -0.80 -3.50
CA VAL A 62 -14.69 0.63 -3.24
C VAL A 62 -14.75 0.88 -1.75
N PHE A 63 -13.69 1.45 -1.19
CA PHE A 63 -13.69 2.01 0.15
C PHE A 63 -14.21 3.45 0.05
N ALA A 64 -15.51 3.65 0.30
CA ALA A 64 -16.20 4.90 0.06
C ALA A 64 -16.19 5.81 1.30
N PRO A 65 -15.47 6.94 1.28
CA PRO A 65 -15.52 7.93 2.35
C PRO A 65 -16.85 8.70 2.31
N THR A 66 -17.48 8.87 3.48
CA THR A 66 -18.71 9.65 3.61
C THR A 66 -18.46 11.14 3.49
N ASP A 67 -19.52 11.95 3.40
CA ASP A 67 -19.41 13.41 3.43
C ASP A 67 -18.76 13.89 4.74
N GLU A 68 -19.01 13.20 5.87
CA GLU A 68 -18.35 13.47 7.16
C GLU A 68 -16.86 13.11 7.13
N ALA A 69 -16.47 12.06 6.38
CA ALA A 69 -15.07 11.71 6.19
C ALA A 69 -14.31 12.81 5.44
N PHE A 70 -14.93 13.36 4.39
CA PHE A 70 -14.39 14.52 3.67
C PHE A 70 -14.34 15.77 4.54
N ALA A 71 -15.33 15.99 5.40
CA ALA A 71 -15.35 17.15 6.31
C ALA A 71 -14.20 17.16 7.34
N LYS A 72 -13.51 16.03 7.55
CA LYS A 72 -12.28 15.98 8.36
C LYS A 72 -11.07 16.61 7.65
N LEU A 73 -11.12 16.74 6.32
CA LEU A 73 -10.07 17.44 5.57
C LEU A 73 -10.27 18.96 5.71
N PRO A 74 -9.19 19.75 5.64
CA PRO A 74 -9.30 21.22 5.56
C PRO A 74 -10.20 21.62 4.36
N ALA A 75 -11.13 22.53 4.56
CA ALA A 75 -12.06 22.98 3.49
C ALA A 75 -11.32 23.49 2.25
N SER A 76 -10.17 24.16 2.44
CA SER A 76 -9.29 24.60 1.36
C SER A 76 -8.74 23.42 0.55
N ALA A 77 -8.40 22.30 1.20
CA ALA A 77 -7.85 21.12 0.52
C ALA A 77 -8.89 20.49 -0.43
N ILE A 78 -10.16 20.39 -0.02
CA ILE A 78 -11.23 19.87 -0.87
C ILE A 78 -11.45 20.80 -2.07
N ALA A 79 -11.53 22.10 -1.84
CA ALA A 79 -11.70 23.10 -2.90
C ALA A 79 -10.51 23.07 -3.89
N ASP A 80 -9.29 22.91 -3.38
CA ASP A 80 -8.10 22.81 -4.21
C ASP A 80 -8.06 21.50 -5.03
N LEU A 81 -8.45 20.36 -4.44
CA LEU A 81 -8.50 19.08 -5.14
C LEU A 81 -9.50 19.06 -6.31
N LEU A 82 -10.58 19.83 -6.20
CA LEU A 82 -11.61 19.92 -7.26
C LEU A 82 -11.21 20.84 -8.42
N LYS A 83 -10.10 21.59 -8.31
CA LYS A 83 -9.62 22.44 -9.40
C LYS A 83 -9.08 21.61 -10.57
N PRO A 84 -9.28 22.04 -11.82
CA PRO A 84 -8.80 21.32 -13.02
C PRO A 84 -7.29 21.02 -13.01
N GLU A 85 -6.48 21.93 -12.50
CA GLU A 85 -5.02 21.75 -12.37
C GLU A 85 -4.62 20.63 -11.40
N ASN A 86 -5.49 20.27 -10.47
CA ASN A 86 -5.26 19.22 -9.50
C ASN A 86 -5.95 17.88 -9.88
N LYS A 87 -6.51 17.79 -11.09
CA LYS A 87 -7.19 16.57 -11.57
C LYS A 87 -6.35 15.30 -11.40
N GLY A 88 -5.04 15.37 -11.68
CA GLY A 88 -4.14 14.22 -11.49
C GLY A 88 -4.04 13.76 -10.04
N LYS A 89 -3.95 14.70 -9.08
CA LYS A 89 -3.94 14.39 -7.64
C LYS A 89 -5.28 13.80 -7.19
N LEU A 90 -6.39 14.38 -7.65
CA LEU A 90 -7.72 13.89 -7.34
C LEU A 90 -7.93 12.47 -7.89
N THR A 91 -7.49 12.22 -9.13
CA THR A 91 -7.53 10.89 -9.75
C THR A 91 -6.74 9.89 -8.91
N ALA A 92 -5.52 10.22 -8.47
CA ALA A 92 -4.69 9.35 -7.62
C ALA A 92 -5.40 9.01 -6.30
N ILE A 93 -5.97 10.02 -5.63
CA ILE A 93 -6.73 9.80 -4.37
C ILE A 93 -7.93 8.88 -4.64
N LEU A 94 -8.73 9.13 -5.66
CA LEU A 94 -9.93 8.33 -5.93
C LEU A 94 -9.59 6.90 -6.36
N THR A 95 -8.56 6.70 -7.18
CA THR A 95 -8.11 5.36 -7.57
C THR A 95 -7.45 4.60 -6.44
N HIS A 96 -6.89 5.30 -5.44
CA HIS A 96 -6.42 4.70 -4.19
C HIS A 96 -7.54 4.12 -3.33
N HIS A 97 -8.77 4.59 -3.47
CA HIS A 97 -9.94 4.05 -2.78
C HIS A 97 -10.57 2.83 -3.46
N VAL A 98 -10.01 2.38 -4.58
CA VAL A 98 -10.61 1.31 -5.39
C VAL A 98 -9.63 0.16 -5.57
N VAL A 99 -10.08 -1.03 -5.25
CA VAL A 99 -9.35 -2.29 -5.49
C VAL A 99 -10.04 -3.06 -6.61
N LYS A 100 -9.26 -3.66 -7.50
CA LYS A 100 -9.78 -4.56 -8.53
C LYS A 100 -10.22 -5.88 -7.90
N GLY A 101 -11.38 -6.35 -8.28
CA GLY A 101 -11.96 -7.57 -7.71
C GLY A 101 -13.05 -7.26 -6.68
N LYS A 102 -13.81 -8.28 -6.31
CA LYS A 102 -14.83 -8.22 -5.26
C LYS A 102 -14.26 -8.82 -3.98
N VAL A 103 -13.85 -7.98 -3.05
CA VAL A 103 -13.26 -8.40 -1.78
C VAL A 103 -14.29 -8.14 -0.68
N MET A 104 -14.83 -9.19 -0.09
CA MET A 104 -15.79 -9.09 1.00
C MET A 104 -15.08 -8.84 2.32
N ALA A 105 -15.80 -8.33 3.32
CA ALA A 105 -15.24 -8.05 4.65
C ALA A 105 -14.55 -9.28 5.27
N SER A 106 -15.12 -10.46 5.05
CA SER A 106 -14.54 -11.74 5.50
C SER A 106 -13.18 -12.05 4.88
N ASP A 107 -12.86 -11.47 3.74
CA ASP A 107 -11.59 -11.66 3.03
C ASP A 107 -10.62 -10.53 3.33
N VAL A 108 -11.11 -9.29 3.46
CA VAL A 108 -10.31 -8.14 3.90
C VAL A 108 -9.57 -8.44 5.21
N VAL A 109 -10.24 -9.04 6.18
CA VAL A 109 -9.63 -9.34 7.50
C VAL A 109 -8.54 -10.42 7.48
N LYS A 110 -8.40 -11.15 6.38
CA LYS A 110 -7.40 -12.23 6.23
C LYS A 110 -6.10 -11.75 5.59
N VAL A 111 -6.10 -10.57 4.99
CA VAL A 111 -4.94 -9.99 4.31
C VAL A 111 -4.39 -8.81 5.10
N LYS A 112 -3.11 -8.51 4.92
CA LYS A 112 -2.49 -7.34 5.54
C LYS A 112 -2.61 -6.09 4.67
N GLY A 113 -3.00 -6.25 3.43
CA GLY A 113 -3.21 -5.16 2.50
C GLY A 113 -3.78 -5.62 1.17
N ALA A 114 -4.21 -4.64 0.38
CA ALA A 114 -4.74 -4.84 -0.97
C ALA A 114 -4.14 -3.80 -1.91
N VAL A 115 -3.86 -4.18 -3.15
CA VAL A 115 -3.33 -3.25 -4.15
C VAL A 115 -4.49 -2.46 -4.76
N ALA A 116 -4.44 -1.14 -4.62
CA ALA A 116 -5.40 -0.22 -5.20
C ALA A 116 -5.17 0.00 -6.71
N LEU A 117 -6.12 0.64 -7.38
CA LEU A 117 -6.01 0.94 -8.83
C LEU A 117 -4.89 1.91 -9.17
N ASP A 118 -4.42 2.74 -8.22
CA ASP A 118 -3.24 3.60 -8.39
C ASP A 118 -1.92 2.82 -8.27
N GLY A 119 -1.98 1.52 -7.96
CA GLY A 119 -0.85 0.62 -7.80
C GLY A 119 -0.17 0.67 -6.43
N GLN A 120 -0.65 1.51 -5.51
CA GLN A 120 -0.18 1.53 -4.12
C GLN A 120 -0.97 0.51 -3.28
N ARG A 121 -0.44 0.19 -2.11
CA ARG A 121 -1.10 -0.73 -1.18
C ARG A 121 -1.99 0.04 -0.21
N ILE A 122 -3.16 -0.49 0.02
CA ILE A 122 -4.01 -0.14 1.15
C ILE A 122 -3.67 -1.11 2.27
N ASP A 123 -3.16 -0.62 3.39
CA ASP A 123 -2.86 -1.45 4.55
C ASP A 123 -4.12 -1.78 5.34
N VAL A 124 -4.28 -3.05 5.68
CA VAL A 124 -5.41 -3.54 6.47
C VAL A 124 -4.95 -3.83 7.89
N ALA A 125 -5.60 -3.24 8.88
CA ALA A 125 -5.39 -3.54 10.28
C ALA A 125 -6.69 -3.97 10.96
N VAL A 126 -6.58 -5.00 11.81
CA VAL A 126 -7.69 -5.50 12.62
C VAL A 126 -7.31 -5.38 14.10
N ALA A 127 -8.03 -4.56 14.84
CA ALA A 127 -7.77 -4.34 16.26
C ALA A 127 -9.08 -4.31 17.05
N GLY A 128 -9.18 -5.16 18.07
CA GLY A 128 -10.38 -5.22 18.93
C GLY A 128 -11.69 -5.51 18.18
N GLY A 129 -11.62 -6.23 17.05
CA GLY A 129 -12.77 -6.52 16.19
C GLY A 129 -13.14 -5.40 15.22
N ALA A 130 -12.46 -4.25 15.27
CA ALA A 130 -12.62 -3.17 14.30
C ALA A 130 -11.61 -3.34 13.17
N VAL A 131 -12.03 -3.06 11.94
CA VAL A 131 -11.20 -3.07 10.73
C VAL A 131 -10.89 -1.63 10.35
N SER A 132 -9.64 -1.37 10.00
CA SER A 132 -9.22 -0.12 9.38
C SER A 132 -8.42 -0.38 8.12
N VAL A 133 -8.49 0.55 7.17
CA VAL A 133 -7.77 0.56 5.91
C VAL A 133 -7.03 1.90 5.80
N ASP A 134 -5.69 1.86 5.71
CA ASP A 134 -4.83 3.06 5.80
C ASP A 134 -5.19 3.99 6.98
N GLY A 135 -5.51 3.38 8.12
CA GLY A 135 -5.94 4.12 9.32
C GLY A 135 -7.39 4.61 9.30
N ALA A 136 -8.09 4.57 8.15
CA ALA A 136 -9.51 4.87 8.06
C ALA A 136 -10.34 3.72 8.62
N LYS A 137 -11.23 3.99 9.57
CA LYS A 137 -12.11 2.96 10.16
C LYS A 137 -13.19 2.56 9.16
N VAL A 138 -13.38 1.25 9.00
CA VAL A 138 -14.49 0.71 8.21
C VAL A 138 -15.76 0.74 9.06
N ALA A 139 -16.72 1.57 8.65
CA ALA A 139 -17.96 1.81 9.38
C ALA A 139 -19.10 0.86 8.97
N ALA A 140 -19.14 0.44 7.70
CA ALA A 140 -20.08 -0.55 7.18
C ALA A 140 -19.43 -1.30 6.00
N THR A 141 -19.86 -2.54 5.82
CA THR A 141 -19.24 -3.46 4.85
C THR A 141 -20.27 -4.10 3.95
N ASP A 142 -19.79 -4.67 2.84
CA ASP A 142 -20.51 -5.63 1.99
C ASP A 142 -21.80 -5.06 1.35
N ILE A 143 -21.82 -3.74 1.03
CA ILE A 143 -22.90 -3.15 0.26
C ILE A 143 -22.75 -3.65 -1.18
N ALA A 144 -23.60 -4.60 -1.58
CA ALA A 144 -23.52 -5.24 -2.88
C ALA A 144 -23.96 -4.29 -4.01
N CYS A 145 -23.19 -4.31 -5.10
CA CYS A 145 -23.49 -3.60 -6.34
C CYS A 145 -23.40 -4.57 -7.52
N THR A 146 -24.02 -4.26 -8.66
CA THR A 146 -23.98 -5.10 -9.87
C THR A 146 -22.57 -5.29 -10.39
N ASN A 147 -21.70 -4.29 -10.22
CA ASN A 147 -20.30 -4.29 -10.66
C ASN A 147 -19.29 -4.29 -9.52
N GLY A 148 -19.68 -4.65 -8.28
CA GLY A 148 -18.73 -4.74 -7.19
C GLY A 148 -19.33 -4.71 -5.79
N VAL A 149 -18.55 -4.14 -4.84
CA VAL A 149 -18.94 -4.00 -3.44
C VAL A 149 -18.42 -2.67 -2.89
N ILE A 150 -19.20 -2.05 -1.99
CA ILE A 150 -18.79 -0.84 -1.28
C ILE A 150 -18.57 -1.16 0.20
N HIS A 151 -17.46 -0.69 0.75
CA HIS A 151 -17.19 -0.59 2.19
C HIS A 151 -17.14 0.89 2.57
N ILE A 152 -17.91 1.29 3.57
CA ILE A 152 -17.96 2.68 4.03
C ILE A 152 -16.81 2.94 4.99
N ILE A 153 -16.06 4.00 4.76
CA ILE A 153 -14.96 4.45 5.63
C ILE A 153 -15.22 5.86 6.18
N ASP A 154 -14.68 6.10 7.38
CA ASP A 154 -14.88 7.34 8.13
C ASP A 154 -13.83 8.42 7.85
N THR A 155 -12.83 8.13 7.03
CA THR A 155 -11.70 9.03 6.71
C THR A 155 -11.28 8.80 5.26
N VAL A 156 -10.87 9.88 4.56
CA VAL A 156 -10.33 9.79 3.21
C VAL A 156 -8.91 9.22 3.27
N MET A 157 -8.65 8.14 2.53
CA MET A 157 -7.30 7.57 2.39
C MET A 157 -6.46 8.44 1.45
N MET A 158 -5.21 8.66 1.80
CA MET A 158 -4.31 9.50 1.01
C MET A 158 -3.13 8.67 0.49
N PRO A 159 -2.98 8.55 -0.83
CA PRO A 159 -1.82 7.85 -1.39
C PRO A 159 -0.51 8.56 -1.08
N ALA A 160 0.60 7.83 -1.07
CA ALA A 160 1.92 8.42 -0.98
C ALA A 160 2.18 9.32 -2.21
N THR A 161 2.56 10.56 -1.96
CA THR A 161 2.81 11.57 -3.00
C THR A 161 4.29 11.85 -3.24
N ASP A 162 5.14 11.53 -2.24
CA ASP A 162 6.58 11.71 -2.32
C ASP A 162 7.23 10.53 -3.07
N ASN A 163 8.18 10.82 -3.95
CA ASN A 163 8.96 9.78 -4.61
C ASN A 163 10.04 9.19 -3.66
N ILE A 164 10.64 8.07 -4.07
CA ILE A 164 11.63 7.33 -3.27
C ILE A 164 12.73 8.23 -2.70
N PRO A 165 13.44 9.09 -3.47
CA PRO A 165 14.44 9.99 -2.91
C PRO A 165 13.90 10.99 -1.89
N THR A 166 12.69 11.49 -2.10
CA THR A 166 12.03 12.43 -1.17
C THR A 166 11.68 11.74 0.15
N VAL A 167 11.11 10.53 0.08
CA VAL A 167 10.82 9.71 1.27
C VAL A 167 12.11 9.43 2.04
N ALA A 168 13.17 9.00 1.36
CA ALA A 168 14.47 8.74 1.96
C ALA A 168 15.08 10.01 2.63
N THR A 169 14.93 11.18 1.98
CA THR A 169 15.38 12.47 2.53
C THR A 169 14.63 12.82 3.81
N LYS A 170 13.30 12.70 3.80
CA LYS A 170 12.45 13.00 4.96
C LYS A 170 12.69 12.07 6.14
N ALA A 171 13.03 10.80 5.88
CA ALA A 171 13.36 9.83 6.91
C ALA A 171 14.67 10.15 7.66
N GLY A 172 15.59 10.92 7.06
CA GLY A 172 16.80 11.45 7.70
C GLY A 172 17.91 10.43 7.97
N SER A 173 17.69 9.13 7.71
CA SER A 173 18.61 8.02 7.98
C SER A 173 19.27 7.42 6.73
N PHE A 174 19.17 8.10 5.58
CA PHE A 174 19.67 7.62 4.29
C PHE A 174 20.60 8.64 3.60
N LYS A 175 21.29 9.47 4.36
CA LYS A 175 22.17 10.52 3.82
C LYS A 175 23.26 9.93 2.93
N THR A 176 23.88 8.86 3.37
CA THR A 176 24.94 8.19 2.64
C THR A 176 24.43 7.52 1.37
N LEU A 177 23.25 6.89 1.43
CA LEU A 177 22.58 6.32 0.25
C LEU A 177 22.27 7.39 -0.81
N LEU A 178 21.73 8.53 -0.39
CA LEU A 178 21.41 9.65 -1.29
C LEU A 178 22.67 10.25 -1.92
N ALA A 179 23.74 10.41 -1.15
CA ALA A 179 25.03 10.85 -1.66
C ALA A 179 25.63 9.84 -2.67
N ALA A 180 25.52 8.55 -2.38
CA ALA A 180 25.92 7.48 -3.29
C ALA A 180 25.10 7.47 -4.58
N ALA A 181 23.78 7.64 -4.50
CA ALA A 181 22.91 7.74 -5.66
C ALA A 181 23.25 8.95 -6.54
N GLN A 182 23.61 10.08 -5.92
CA GLN A 182 24.05 11.28 -6.63
C GLN A 182 25.40 11.05 -7.32
N ALA A 183 26.39 10.49 -6.64
CA ALA A 183 27.71 10.19 -7.20
C ALA A 183 27.61 9.19 -8.37
N ALA A 184 26.71 8.20 -8.27
CA ALA A 184 26.44 7.25 -9.34
C ALA A 184 25.62 7.82 -10.51
N GLY A 185 24.98 8.99 -10.34
CA GLY A 185 24.08 9.59 -11.35
C GLY A 185 22.73 8.88 -11.45
N LEU A 186 22.25 8.27 -10.37
CA LEU A 186 21.02 7.48 -10.35
C LEU A 186 19.81 8.20 -9.74
N VAL A 187 19.96 9.45 -9.30
CA VAL A 187 18.88 10.20 -8.65
C VAL A 187 17.68 10.37 -9.59
N GLU A 188 17.91 10.71 -10.85
CA GLU A 188 16.83 10.84 -11.85
C GLU A 188 16.12 9.50 -12.08
N THR A 189 16.86 8.40 -12.17
CA THR A 189 16.30 7.05 -12.32
C THR A 189 15.41 6.68 -11.13
N LEU A 190 15.88 6.96 -9.90
CA LEU A 190 15.13 6.69 -8.67
C LEU A 190 13.94 7.66 -8.47
N SER A 191 13.97 8.82 -9.10
CA SER A 191 12.86 9.81 -9.11
C SER A 191 11.87 9.59 -10.23
N GLY A 192 12.19 8.73 -11.20
CA GLY A 192 11.38 8.46 -12.40
C GLY A 192 10.03 7.83 -12.06
N ALA A 193 9.25 7.57 -13.11
CA ALA A 193 7.85 7.12 -12.96
C ALA A 193 7.68 5.77 -12.22
N GLY A 194 8.72 4.92 -12.17
CA GLY A 194 8.65 3.63 -11.49
C GLY A 194 7.68 2.64 -12.16
N PRO A 195 7.04 1.72 -11.41
CA PRO A 195 7.32 1.46 -10.00
C PRO A 195 8.67 0.76 -9.76
N LEU A 196 9.28 1.07 -8.61
CA LEU A 196 10.54 0.49 -8.16
C LEU A 196 10.41 -0.04 -6.73
N THR A 197 11.15 -1.10 -6.41
CA THR A 197 11.37 -1.55 -5.04
C THR A 197 12.83 -1.32 -4.68
N VAL A 198 13.08 -0.61 -3.59
CA VAL A 198 14.44 -0.29 -3.14
C VAL A 198 14.70 -0.95 -1.79
N PHE A 199 15.67 -1.85 -1.75
CA PHE A 199 16.27 -2.31 -0.50
C PHE A 199 17.28 -1.25 -0.05
N ALA A 200 16.86 -0.35 0.84
CA ALA A 200 17.60 0.86 1.21
C ALA A 200 18.46 0.61 2.45
N PRO A 201 19.80 0.53 2.30
CA PRO A 201 20.69 0.50 3.46
C PRO A 201 20.66 1.87 4.15
N ASN A 202 20.47 1.87 5.48
CA ASN A 202 20.53 3.08 6.28
C ASN A 202 22.00 3.55 6.48
N ASP A 203 22.19 4.71 7.11
CA ASP A 203 23.54 5.25 7.34
C ASP A 203 24.42 4.32 8.20
N GLU A 204 23.82 3.57 9.16
CA GLU A 204 24.50 2.57 9.96
C GLU A 204 24.97 1.37 9.11
N ALA A 205 24.18 0.97 8.11
CA ALA A 205 24.56 -0.08 7.17
C ALA A 205 25.80 0.30 6.36
N PHE A 206 25.87 1.55 5.91
CA PHE A 206 27.06 2.08 5.23
C PHE A 206 28.25 2.20 6.17
N ALA A 207 28.05 2.57 7.43
CA ALA A 207 29.14 2.66 8.42
C ALA A 207 29.87 1.32 8.62
N LYS A 208 29.18 0.18 8.46
CA LYS A 208 29.79 -1.15 8.51
C LYS A 208 30.85 -1.39 7.42
N LEU A 209 30.79 -0.65 6.29
CA LEU A 209 31.78 -0.74 5.21
C LEU A 209 33.08 0.03 5.51
N GLY A 210 33.13 0.85 6.57
CA GLY A 210 34.28 1.62 6.95
C GLY A 210 34.79 2.54 5.84
N THR A 211 36.11 2.51 5.60
CA THR A 211 36.78 3.35 4.58
C THR A 211 36.34 3.05 3.14
N THR A 212 35.79 1.87 2.87
CA THR A 212 35.34 1.45 1.53
C THR A 212 34.27 2.40 0.96
N VAL A 213 33.46 3.02 1.82
CA VAL A 213 32.44 3.99 1.38
C VAL A 213 33.08 5.20 0.69
N ALA A 214 34.12 5.76 1.31
CA ALA A 214 34.83 6.90 0.74
C ALA A 214 35.49 6.56 -0.61
N ASP A 215 36.01 5.34 -0.74
CA ASP A 215 36.58 4.85 -2.01
C ASP A 215 35.48 4.66 -3.08
N LEU A 216 34.32 4.10 -2.74
CA LEU A 216 33.21 3.90 -3.66
C LEU A 216 32.64 5.22 -4.20
N LEU A 217 32.72 6.29 -3.43
CA LEU A 217 32.22 7.63 -3.83
C LEU A 217 33.17 8.37 -4.78
N LYS A 218 34.40 7.87 -5.01
CA LYS A 218 35.33 8.49 -5.96
C LYS A 218 34.85 8.33 -7.39
N PRO A 219 35.09 9.35 -8.26
CA PRO A 219 34.64 9.34 -9.66
C PRO A 219 35.09 8.10 -10.45
N GLU A 220 36.30 7.61 -10.20
CA GLU A 220 36.84 6.38 -10.85
C GLU A 220 36.05 5.12 -10.51
N ASN A 221 35.33 5.10 -9.39
CA ASN A 221 34.52 3.97 -8.94
C ASN A 221 33.02 4.12 -9.31
N LYS A 222 32.64 5.14 -10.08
CA LYS A 222 31.24 5.41 -10.43
C LYS A 222 30.51 4.21 -11.01
N ALA A 223 31.12 3.46 -11.91
CA ALA A 223 30.54 2.27 -12.52
C ALA A 223 30.29 1.15 -11.49
N LYS A 224 31.26 0.94 -10.57
CA LYS A 224 31.14 -0.02 -9.49
C LYS A 224 30.04 0.37 -8.50
N LEU A 225 29.98 1.64 -8.14
CA LEU A 225 28.94 2.19 -7.28
C LEU A 225 27.55 2.04 -7.91
N ALA A 226 27.42 2.39 -9.19
CA ALA A 226 26.16 2.21 -9.92
C ALA A 226 25.73 0.74 -9.97
N SER A 227 26.67 -0.19 -10.18
CA SER A 227 26.40 -1.64 -10.14
C SER A 227 25.88 -2.09 -8.76
N ILE A 228 26.49 -1.61 -7.68
CA ILE A 228 26.05 -1.91 -6.31
C ILE A 228 24.63 -1.32 -6.08
N LEU A 229 24.41 -0.05 -6.40
CA LEU A 229 23.12 0.59 -6.15
C LEU A 229 21.98 -0.03 -7.00
N THR A 230 22.26 -0.39 -8.26
CA THR A 230 21.25 -1.09 -9.10
C THR A 230 20.98 -2.51 -8.62
N TYR A 231 21.90 -3.13 -7.86
CA TYR A 231 21.65 -4.40 -7.19
C TYR A 231 20.72 -4.29 -5.99
N HIS A 232 20.53 -3.09 -5.44
CA HIS A 232 19.55 -2.80 -4.40
C HIS A 232 18.15 -2.47 -4.94
N VAL A 233 17.98 -2.37 -6.27
CA VAL A 233 16.75 -1.95 -6.90
C VAL A 233 16.14 -3.10 -7.70
N VAL A 234 14.86 -3.35 -7.48
CA VAL A 234 14.03 -4.29 -8.24
C VAL A 234 13.00 -3.49 -9.04
N ALA A 235 12.76 -3.85 -10.29
CA ALA A 235 11.69 -3.26 -11.08
C ALA A 235 10.33 -3.80 -10.60
N GLY A 236 9.36 -2.91 -10.50
CA GLY A 236 8.04 -3.23 -9.95
C GLY A 236 7.91 -2.85 -8.48
N ARG A 237 6.67 -2.86 -8.00
CA ARG A 237 6.32 -2.64 -6.60
C ARG A 237 6.17 -4.03 -5.96
N VAL A 238 7.12 -4.43 -5.14
CA VAL A 238 7.16 -5.75 -4.49
C VAL A 238 7.05 -5.54 -2.98
N TYR A 239 5.90 -5.82 -2.43
CA TYR A 239 5.66 -5.75 -1.00
C TYR A 239 6.26 -6.96 -0.26
N SER A 240 6.41 -6.85 1.05
CA SER A 240 7.10 -7.85 1.87
C SER A 240 6.50 -9.24 1.74
N GLU A 241 5.17 -9.36 1.63
CA GLU A 241 4.48 -10.64 1.48
C GLU A 241 4.82 -11.29 0.14
N ASP A 242 4.82 -10.52 -0.95
CA ASP A 242 5.17 -11.00 -2.28
C ASP A 242 6.66 -11.38 -2.36
N ALA A 243 7.53 -10.55 -1.75
CA ALA A 243 8.96 -10.83 -1.66
C ALA A 243 9.25 -12.15 -0.93
N ILE A 244 8.58 -12.37 0.21
CA ILE A 244 8.69 -13.60 1.00
C ILE A 244 8.16 -14.82 0.22
N ALA A 245 7.02 -14.68 -0.45
CA ALA A 245 6.44 -15.75 -1.26
C ALA A 245 7.33 -16.12 -2.45
N ALA A 246 7.91 -15.13 -3.12
CA ALA A 246 8.80 -15.32 -4.27
C ALA A 246 10.18 -15.87 -3.87
N LYS A 247 10.65 -15.66 -2.64
CA LYS A 247 11.96 -16.09 -2.10
C LYS A 247 13.19 -15.52 -2.84
N ALA A 248 12.99 -14.85 -3.95
CA ALA A 248 14.03 -14.19 -4.73
C ALA A 248 13.44 -13.08 -5.59
N ALA A 249 14.23 -12.05 -5.89
CA ALA A 249 13.84 -10.99 -6.80
C ALA A 249 14.99 -10.65 -7.75
N LYS A 250 14.66 -10.44 -9.04
CA LYS A 250 15.64 -10.01 -10.05
C LYS A 250 15.84 -8.51 -9.93
N THR A 251 17.08 -8.08 -9.71
CA THR A 251 17.42 -6.66 -9.57
C THR A 251 17.66 -5.98 -10.93
N VAL A 252 17.67 -4.68 -10.93
CA VAL A 252 18.01 -3.84 -12.11
C VAL A 252 19.46 -4.09 -12.56
N ASN A 253 20.34 -4.50 -11.66
CA ASN A 253 21.71 -4.95 -11.99
C ASN A 253 21.73 -6.21 -12.88
N GLY A 254 20.65 -6.98 -12.91
CA GLY A 254 20.52 -8.24 -13.66
C GLY A 254 20.73 -9.50 -12.82
N SER A 255 21.39 -9.41 -11.67
CA SER A 255 21.54 -10.51 -10.71
C SER A 255 20.33 -10.58 -9.77
N SER A 256 20.08 -11.73 -9.15
CA SER A 256 18.98 -11.89 -8.20
C SER A 256 19.44 -11.74 -6.76
N VAL A 257 18.58 -11.17 -5.93
CA VAL A 257 18.70 -11.22 -4.46
C VAL A 257 17.83 -12.34 -3.92
N LYS A 258 18.27 -12.96 -2.82
CA LYS A 258 17.54 -14.02 -2.11
C LYS A 258 16.79 -13.40 -0.93
N ILE A 259 15.53 -13.77 -0.76
CA ILE A 259 14.72 -13.38 0.40
C ILE A 259 14.57 -14.59 1.32
N THR A 260 14.91 -14.43 2.58
CA THR A 260 14.79 -15.49 3.60
C THR A 260 14.11 -14.98 4.85
N VAL A 261 13.31 -15.83 5.48
CA VAL A 261 12.70 -15.56 6.78
C VAL A 261 13.18 -16.64 7.74
N THR A 262 13.68 -16.20 8.89
CA THR A 262 14.19 -17.07 9.97
C THR A 262 13.59 -16.62 11.31
N ASP A 263 13.91 -17.31 12.38
CA ASP A 263 13.60 -16.91 13.77
C ASP A 263 14.20 -15.54 14.15
N LYS A 264 15.27 -15.09 13.44
CA LYS A 264 15.94 -13.79 13.65
C LYS A 264 15.33 -12.65 12.83
N GLY A 265 14.36 -12.94 11.97
CA GLY A 265 13.67 -11.96 11.11
C GLY A 265 13.78 -12.27 9.61
N ALA A 266 13.43 -11.29 8.81
CA ALA A 266 13.53 -11.35 7.35
C ALA A 266 14.87 -10.78 6.86
N PHE A 267 15.40 -11.37 5.80
CA PHE A 267 16.69 -10.99 5.23
C PHE A 267 16.61 -10.91 3.71
N VAL A 268 17.37 -9.97 3.14
CA VAL A 268 17.70 -9.94 1.72
C VAL A 268 19.21 -10.27 1.59
N ASN A 269 19.53 -11.40 0.97
CA ASN A 269 20.84 -12.05 1.09
C ASN A 269 21.21 -12.19 2.59
N ASP A 270 22.31 -11.54 3.03
CA ASP A 270 22.76 -11.55 4.43
C ASP A 270 22.35 -10.28 5.20
N ALA A 271 21.72 -9.29 4.54
CA ALA A 271 21.26 -8.06 5.17
C ALA A 271 19.90 -8.27 5.84
N LYS A 272 19.81 -7.91 7.12
CA LYS A 272 18.53 -7.95 7.84
C LYS A 272 17.62 -6.82 7.39
N ILE A 273 16.36 -7.14 7.15
CA ILE A 273 15.33 -6.15 6.86
C ILE A 273 14.83 -5.57 8.19
N LEU A 274 14.97 -4.26 8.34
CA LEU A 274 14.63 -3.51 9.56
C LEU A 274 13.21 -2.96 9.51
N ALA A 275 12.77 -2.52 8.33
CA ALA A 275 11.41 -2.05 8.08
C ALA A 275 11.01 -2.40 6.65
N THR A 276 9.72 -2.65 6.44
CA THR A 276 9.17 -3.03 5.14
C THR A 276 8.06 -2.09 4.73
N ASP A 277 7.74 -2.14 3.45
CA ASP A 277 6.49 -1.61 2.88
C ASP A 277 6.31 -0.10 3.11
N ILE A 278 7.41 0.67 3.05
CA ILE A 278 7.34 2.13 3.09
C ILE A 278 7.00 2.63 1.71
N ASP A 279 5.76 3.09 1.54
CA ASP A 279 5.26 3.55 0.25
C ASP A 279 5.88 4.87 -0.20
N ALA A 280 6.14 4.94 -1.50
CA ALA A 280 6.46 6.15 -2.24
C ALA A 280 5.58 6.22 -3.49
N SER A 281 5.36 7.41 -4.05
CA SER A 281 4.52 7.58 -5.24
C SER A 281 5.00 6.71 -6.43
N ASN A 282 6.30 6.50 -6.53
CA ASN A 282 6.92 5.73 -7.60
C ASN A 282 7.53 4.40 -7.14
N GLY A 283 7.15 3.86 -5.98
CA GLY A 283 7.68 2.57 -5.55
C GLY A 283 7.47 2.27 -4.08
N VAL A 284 8.26 1.32 -3.57
CA VAL A 284 8.27 0.90 -2.17
C VAL A 284 9.70 0.76 -1.67
N ILE A 285 9.93 1.07 -0.40
CA ILE A 285 11.25 0.99 0.24
C ILE A 285 11.21 -0.07 1.34
N HIS A 286 12.21 -0.94 1.36
CA HIS A 286 12.52 -1.84 2.47
C HIS A 286 13.87 -1.44 3.06
N VAL A 287 13.89 -1.13 4.35
CA VAL A 287 15.11 -0.70 5.04
C VAL A 287 15.93 -1.90 5.44
N ILE A 288 17.23 -1.88 5.12
CA ILE A 288 18.16 -2.96 5.44
C ILE A 288 19.34 -2.46 6.28
N ASP A 289 19.89 -3.35 7.10
CA ASP A 289 20.96 -3.06 8.05
C ASP A 289 22.38 -3.18 7.47
N SER A 290 22.50 -3.61 6.23
CA SER A 290 23.81 -3.83 5.57
C SER A 290 23.70 -3.60 4.07
N VAL A 291 24.77 -3.11 3.44
CA VAL A 291 24.86 -2.97 1.99
C VAL A 291 25.05 -4.34 1.36
N ILE A 292 24.18 -4.72 0.43
CA ILE A 292 24.30 -5.97 -0.34
C ILE A 292 25.21 -5.75 -1.56
N LEU A 293 26.08 -6.69 -1.83
CA LEU A 293 27.01 -6.62 -2.96
C LEU A 293 26.59 -7.60 -4.06
N PRO A 294 26.63 -7.17 -5.35
CA PRO A 294 26.37 -8.09 -6.44
C PRO A 294 27.45 -9.20 -6.46
N PRO A 295 27.11 -10.41 -6.91
CA PRO A 295 28.08 -11.48 -7.07
C PRO A 295 29.19 -11.03 -8.04
N ALA A 296 30.42 -11.46 -7.77
CA ALA A 296 31.55 -11.22 -8.67
C ALA A 296 31.22 -11.84 -10.05
N LYS A 297 31.41 -11.05 -11.10
CA LYS A 297 31.28 -11.54 -12.48
C LYS A 297 32.54 -12.28 -12.90
#